data_3c5c26e9d1a0fc0de7a68bf9c7d64c2a
#
_entry.id   3c5c26e9d1a0fc0de7a68bf9c7d64c2a
#
_cell.length_a   1.000
_cell.length_b   1.000
_cell.length_c   1.000
_cell.angle_alpha   90.00
_cell.angle_beta   90.00
_cell.angle_gamma   90.00
#
_symmetry.space_group_name_H-M   'P 1'
#
loop_
_entity.id
_entity.type
_entity.pdbx_description
1 polymer ?
#
loop_
_entity_poly.entity_id
_entity_poly.type
_entity_poly.pdbx_seq_one_letter_code
_entity_poly.pdbx_strand_id
1 'polypeptide(L)'
;MLFDDTRAAVFRGHPWNCLTRRAALPKDVTPPVYGYANRFVLPADFLRLLEVEDPTQTVFQLERRHILSDEGTMNIKYTALITDVTVYDTLLLDTLAARIAADLAQPLLQSTSAMEQMFQMYELKLREAKFVDAQEQQQDVLDADYWLESRQGVIRPNINTPPR
;
A
#
# COMPACT_ATOMS: atom_id res chain seq x y z
N MET A 1 19.19 -4.04 -12.62
CA MET A 1 18.88 -5.28 -11.90
C MET A 1 18.95 -5.06 -10.39
N LEU A 2 20.12 -5.06 -9.70
CA LEU A 2 20.11 -4.90 -8.23
C LEU A 2 19.36 -3.65 -7.75
N PHE A 3 19.60 -2.50 -8.36
CA PHE A 3 18.94 -1.24 -8.00
C PHE A 3 17.42 -1.32 -8.17
N ASP A 4 16.94 -1.84 -9.28
CA ASP A 4 15.50 -1.91 -9.58
C ASP A 4 14.79 -2.88 -8.65
N ASP A 5 15.41 -4.02 -8.35
CA ASP A 5 14.86 -5.03 -7.45
C ASP A 5 14.81 -4.50 -6.01
N THR A 6 15.91 -3.88 -5.55
CA THR A 6 15.99 -3.25 -4.22
C THR A 6 14.97 -2.12 -4.08
N ARG A 7 14.84 -1.25 -5.10
CA ARG A 7 13.85 -0.18 -5.14
C ARG A 7 12.44 -0.73 -5.03
N ALA A 8 12.09 -1.71 -5.85
CA ALA A 8 10.77 -2.32 -5.82
C ALA A 8 10.46 -2.97 -4.46
N ALA A 9 11.44 -3.62 -3.83
CA ALA A 9 11.30 -4.23 -2.52
C ALA A 9 11.04 -3.18 -1.41
N VAL A 10 11.80 -2.09 -1.38
CA VAL A 10 11.62 -0.99 -0.42
C VAL A 10 10.27 -0.32 -0.60
N PHE A 11 9.86 -0.05 -1.85
CA PHE A 11 8.58 0.58 -2.17
C PHE A 11 7.39 -0.30 -1.78
N ARG A 12 7.49 -1.60 -2.01
CA ARG A 12 6.44 -2.56 -1.63
C ARG A 12 6.32 -2.73 -0.11
N GLY A 13 7.39 -2.51 0.65
CA GLY A 13 7.48 -2.77 2.08
C GLY A 13 6.66 -1.81 2.97
N HIS A 14 6.29 -0.63 2.44
CA HIS A 14 5.50 0.39 3.15
C HIS A 14 4.61 1.15 2.17
N PRO A 15 3.39 1.59 2.58
CA PRO A 15 2.50 2.39 1.76
C PRO A 15 2.93 3.88 1.73
N TRP A 16 4.08 4.17 1.14
CA TRP A 16 4.64 5.52 1.05
C TRP A 16 3.65 6.51 0.42
N ASN A 17 3.43 7.66 1.06
CA ASN A 17 2.52 8.68 0.57
C ASN A 17 2.89 9.17 -0.83
N CYS A 18 4.18 9.41 -1.07
CA CYS A 18 4.70 9.86 -2.36
C CYS A 18 4.58 8.83 -3.50
N LEU A 19 4.38 7.54 -3.18
CA LEU A 19 4.22 6.46 -4.16
C LEU A 19 2.78 5.98 -4.30
N THR A 20 1.86 6.58 -3.56
CA THR A 20 0.45 6.19 -3.55
C THR A 20 -0.29 6.79 -4.74
N ARG A 21 -1.01 5.95 -5.49
CA ARG A 21 -1.87 6.33 -6.62
C ARG A 21 -3.26 5.74 -6.50
N ARG A 22 -4.21 6.39 -7.17
CA ARG A 22 -5.57 5.88 -7.36
C ARG A 22 -5.83 5.68 -8.84
N ALA A 23 -6.55 4.60 -9.17
CA ALA A 23 -6.94 4.30 -10.54
C ALA A 23 -8.29 3.59 -10.60
N ALA A 24 -9.08 3.96 -11.63
CA ALA A 24 -10.19 3.16 -12.07
C ALA A 24 -9.65 2.07 -13.01
N LEU A 25 -9.92 0.81 -12.68
CA LEU A 25 -9.38 -0.31 -13.44
C LEU A 25 -10.24 -0.63 -14.67
N PRO A 26 -9.62 -0.85 -15.84
CA PRO A 26 -10.34 -1.32 -17.01
C PRO A 26 -10.81 -2.76 -16.81
N LYS A 27 -12.07 -3.00 -17.14
CA LYS A 27 -12.64 -4.35 -17.17
C LYS A 27 -12.07 -5.12 -18.36
N ASP A 28 -11.60 -6.34 -18.10
CA ASP A 28 -11.13 -7.24 -19.16
C ASP A 28 -12.33 -7.77 -19.97
N VAL A 29 -12.13 -7.94 -21.27
CA VAL A 29 -13.13 -8.50 -22.18
C VAL A 29 -13.42 -9.97 -21.85
N THR A 30 -12.40 -10.71 -21.36
CA THR A 30 -12.54 -12.12 -21.01
C THR A 30 -12.83 -12.27 -19.53
N PRO A 31 -14.02 -12.73 -19.13
CA PRO A 31 -14.33 -12.98 -17.72
C PRO A 31 -13.51 -14.16 -17.18
N PRO A 32 -13.40 -14.29 -15.85
CA PRO A 32 -12.82 -15.50 -15.24
C PRO A 32 -13.64 -16.75 -15.59
N VAL A 33 -13.00 -17.91 -15.57
CA VAL A 33 -13.63 -19.20 -15.92
C VAL A 33 -14.72 -19.58 -14.92
N TYR A 34 -14.56 -19.20 -13.65
CA TYR A 34 -15.52 -19.42 -12.57
C TYR A 34 -15.24 -18.46 -11.40
N GLY A 35 -16.15 -18.41 -10.44
CA GLY A 35 -15.99 -17.74 -9.15
C GLY A 35 -16.50 -16.32 -9.14
N TYR A 36 -16.10 -15.47 -10.11
CA TYR A 36 -16.48 -14.07 -10.19
C TYR A 36 -17.00 -13.71 -11.57
N ALA A 37 -17.87 -12.70 -11.63
CA ALA A 37 -18.45 -12.24 -12.90
C ALA A 37 -17.47 -11.41 -13.76
N ASN A 38 -16.54 -10.70 -13.12
CA ASN A 38 -15.71 -9.71 -13.78
C ASN A 38 -14.23 -9.84 -13.40
N ARG A 39 -13.38 -9.43 -14.34
CA ARG A 39 -11.93 -9.37 -14.18
C ARG A 39 -11.44 -7.98 -14.59
N PHE A 40 -10.60 -7.37 -13.73
CA PHE A 40 -10.06 -6.03 -13.93
C PHE A 40 -8.55 -6.06 -14.04
N VAL A 41 -8.00 -5.33 -15.01
CA VAL A 41 -6.55 -5.33 -15.28
C VAL A 41 -5.85 -4.32 -14.39
N LEU A 42 -4.80 -4.74 -13.70
CA LEU A 42 -3.97 -3.86 -12.87
C LEU A 42 -3.04 -2.98 -13.73
N PRO A 43 -2.74 -1.74 -13.29
CA PRO A 43 -1.80 -0.84 -13.94
C PRO A 43 -0.41 -1.48 -14.12
N ALA A 44 0.35 -1.03 -15.13
CA ALA A 44 1.69 -1.56 -15.40
C ALA A 44 2.66 -1.31 -14.24
N ASP A 45 2.51 -0.18 -13.56
CA ASP A 45 3.32 0.27 -12.41
C ASP A 45 2.82 -0.24 -11.04
N PHE A 46 1.85 -1.15 -11.03
CA PHE A 46 1.29 -1.69 -9.79
C PHE A 46 2.32 -2.52 -9.01
N LEU A 47 2.54 -2.16 -7.74
CA LEU A 47 3.35 -2.93 -6.79
C LEU A 47 2.52 -3.63 -5.70
N ARG A 48 1.60 -2.89 -5.07
CA ARG A 48 0.81 -3.39 -3.95
C ARG A 48 -0.54 -2.71 -3.89
N LEU A 49 -1.59 -3.49 -3.72
CA LEU A 49 -2.93 -2.98 -3.40
C LEU A 49 -2.93 -2.45 -1.96
N LEU A 50 -3.46 -1.27 -1.76
CA LEU A 50 -3.67 -0.66 -0.45
C LEU A 50 -5.13 -0.72 -0.04
N GLU A 51 -6.02 -0.33 -0.95
CA GLU A 51 -7.45 -0.18 -0.67
C GLU A 51 -8.25 -0.36 -1.95
N VAL A 52 -9.47 -0.84 -1.85
CA VAL A 52 -10.51 -0.78 -2.88
C VAL A 52 -11.57 0.21 -2.44
N GLU A 53 -12.27 0.83 -3.39
CA GLU A 53 -13.46 1.62 -3.08
C GLU A 53 -14.50 0.72 -2.41
N ASP A 54 -15.10 1.18 -1.31
CA ASP A 54 -16.06 0.44 -0.49
C ASP A 54 -15.58 -0.95 -0.01
N PRO A 55 -14.48 -1.00 0.77
CA PRO A 55 -13.87 -2.27 1.20
C PRO A 55 -14.80 -3.13 2.08
N THR A 56 -15.86 -2.54 2.64
CA THR A 56 -16.85 -3.25 3.47
C THR A 56 -17.89 -4.01 2.65
N GLN A 57 -18.10 -3.65 1.39
CA GLN A 57 -19.10 -4.23 0.51
C GLN A 57 -18.51 -4.98 -0.68
N THR A 58 -17.30 -4.59 -1.12
CA THR A 58 -16.67 -5.18 -2.29
C THR A 58 -15.93 -6.46 -1.95
N VAL A 59 -16.45 -7.59 -2.44
CA VAL A 59 -15.74 -8.87 -2.39
C VAL A 59 -14.84 -8.98 -3.61
N PHE A 60 -13.54 -9.20 -3.39
CA PHE A 60 -12.59 -9.32 -4.48
C PHE A 60 -11.49 -10.35 -4.20
N GLN A 61 -10.84 -10.80 -5.25
CA GLN A 61 -9.65 -11.64 -5.20
C GLN A 61 -8.56 -11.09 -6.12
N LEU A 62 -7.33 -11.03 -5.62
CA LEU A 62 -6.17 -10.63 -6.41
C LEU A 62 -5.52 -11.87 -7.01
N GLU A 63 -5.52 -11.97 -8.34
CA GLU A 63 -4.86 -13.05 -9.08
C GLU A 63 -3.90 -12.51 -10.12
N ARG A 64 -2.60 -12.83 -9.99
CA ARG A 64 -1.55 -12.34 -10.89
C ARG A 64 -1.61 -10.83 -11.06
N ARG A 65 -2.02 -10.35 -12.24
CA ARG A 65 -2.16 -8.93 -12.59
C ARG A 65 -3.62 -8.50 -12.77
N HIS A 66 -4.54 -9.17 -12.08
CA HIS A 66 -5.96 -8.89 -12.18
C HIS A 66 -6.60 -8.87 -10.79
N ILE A 67 -7.65 -8.10 -10.66
CA ILE A 67 -8.62 -8.19 -9.57
C ILE A 67 -9.88 -8.82 -10.13
N LEU A 68 -10.35 -9.85 -9.45
CA LEU A 68 -11.61 -10.54 -9.74
C LEU A 68 -12.66 -10.01 -8.77
N SER A 69 -13.86 -9.69 -9.26
CA SER A 69 -15.00 -9.25 -8.44
C SER A 69 -16.30 -9.38 -9.22
N ASP A 70 -17.41 -9.36 -8.51
CA ASP A 70 -18.75 -9.31 -9.13
C ASP A 70 -19.19 -7.88 -9.45
N GLU A 71 -18.44 -6.86 -8.98
CA GLU A 71 -18.73 -5.46 -9.22
C GLU A 71 -18.60 -5.06 -10.70
N GLY A 72 -19.40 -4.05 -11.09
CA GLY A 72 -19.37 -3.51 -12.46
C GLY A 72 -18.18 -2.60 -12.74
N THR A 73 -17.65 -1.95 -11.71
CA THR A 73 -16.51 -1.03 -11.73
C THR A 73 -15.54 -1.37 -10.60
N MET A 74 -14.27 -1.01 -10.76
CA MET A 74 -13.26 -1.27 -9.73
C MET A 74 -12.31 -0.09 -9.64
N ASN A 75 -12.39 0.64 -8.54
CA ASN A 75 -11.47 1.72 -8.19
C ASN A 75 -10.54 1.28 -7.07
N ILE A 76 -9.26 1.54 -7.23
CA ILE A 76 -8.24 1.11 -6.27
C ILE A 76 -7.31 2.25 -5.86
N LYS A 77 -6.77 2.12 -4.65
CA LYS A 77 -5.61 2.84 -4.15
C LYS A 77 -4.46 1.84 -4.04
N TYR A 78 -3.30 2.16 -4.58
CA TYR A 78 -2.18 1.24 -4.66
C TYR A 78 -0.84 1.94 -4.57
N THR A 79 0.20 1.21 -4.17
CA THR A 79 1.59 1.65 -4.27
C THR A 79 2.08 1.42 -5.69
N ALA A 80 2.57 2.47 -6.34
CA ALA A 80 3.07 2.44 -7.71
C ALA A 80 4.60 2.34 -7.76
N LEU A 81 5.11 1.65 -8.78
CA LEU A 81 6.53 1.68 -9.12
C LEU A 81 6.83 2.97 -9.90
N ILE A 82 7.10 4.05 -9.20
CA ILE A 82 7.48 5.32 -9.80
C ILE A 82 8.98 5.32 -10.03
N THR A 83 9.42 5.73 -11.22
CA THR A 83 10.84 5.79 -11.60
C THR A 83 11.40 7.21 -11.53
N ASP A 84 10.53 8.21 -11.46
CA ASP A 84 10.90 9.61 -11.32
C ASP A 84 11.29 9.90 -9.87
N VAL A 85 12.59 10.14 -9.66
CA VAL A 85 13.17 10.38 -8.33
C VAL A 85 12.77 11.74 -7.74
N THR A 86 12.25 12.66 -8.54
CA THR A 86 11.89 14.02 -8.09
C THR A 86 10.65 14.02 -7.20
N VAL A 87 9.84 12.96 -7.26
CA VAL A 87 8.64 12.82 -6.43
C VAL A 87 8.89 12.05 -5.13
N TYR A 88 10.11 11.52 -4.94
CA TYR A 88 10.42 10.74 -3.73
C TYR A 88 10.59 11.66 -2.53
N ASP A 89 10.07 11.22 -1.40
CA ASP A 89 10.38 11.83 -0.11
C ASP A 89 11.87 11.66 0.23
N THR A 90 12.42 12.65 0.93
CA THR A 90 13.84 12.70 1.27
C THR A 90 14.27 11.52 2.16
N LEU A 91 13.41 11.14 3.13
CA LEU A 91 13.68 10.02 4.02
C LEU A 91 13.56 8.67 3.30
N LEU A 92 12.69 8.59 2.28
CA LEU A 92 12.63 7.43 1.40
C LEU A 92 13.91 7.29 0.59
N LEU A 93 14.47 8.38 0.05
CA LEU A 93 15.74 8.37 -0.66
C LEU A 93 16.89 7.90 0.24
N ASP A 94 16.97 8.40 1.46
CA ASP A 94 17.97 8.01 2.45
C ASP A 94 17.85 6.51 2.81
N THR A 95 16.62 6.04 2.97
CA THR A 95 16.31 4.63 3.24
C THR A 95 16.73 3.73 2.07
N LEU A 96 16.43 4.15 0.84
CA LEU A 96 16.82 3.42 -0.37
C LEU A 96 18.35 3.37 -0.52
N ALA A 97 19.05 4.48 -0.27
CA ALA A 97 20.50 4.54 -0.31
C ALA A 97 21.16 3.60 0.74
N ALA A 98 20.63 3.59 1.96
CA ALA A 98 21.08 2.70 3.02
C ALA A 98 20.85 1.22 2.67
N ARG A 99 19.73 0.89 2.05
CA ARG A 99 19.44 -0.47 1.58
C ARG A 99 20.41 -0.93 0.50
N ILE A 100 20.65 -0.08 -0.50
CA ILE A 100 21.63 -0.37 -1.57
C ILE A 100 23.02 -0.55 -0.99
N ALA A 101 23.43 0.29 -0.03
CA ALA A 101 24.71 0.16 0.65
C ALA A 101 24.83 -1.21 1.38
N ALA A 102 23.78 -1.66 2.05
CA ALA A 102 23.74 -2.97 2.70
C ALA A 102 23.87 -4.13 1.70
N ASP A 103 23.13 -4.06 0.59
CA ASP A 103 23.16 -5.09 -0.45
C ASP A 103 24.53 -5.14 -1.18
N LEU A 104 25.24 -4.00 -1.29
CA LEU A 104 26.55 -3.90 -1.90
C LEU A 104 27.72 -4.19 -0.94
N ALA A 105 27.52 -4.12 0.37
CA ALA A 105 28.60 -4.28 1.35
C ALA A 105 29.29 -5.65 1.25
N GLN A 106 28.51 -6.72 1.11
CA GLN A 106 29.09 -8.07 0.99
C GLN A 106 29.91 -8.26 -0.30
N PRO A 107 29.43 -7.95 -1.51
CA PRO A 107 30.21 -8.16 -2.72
C PRO A 107 31.40 -7.22 -2.86
N LEU A 108 31.34 -6.00 -2.30
CA LEU A 108 32.42 -5.02 -2.44
C LEU A 108 33.50 -5.16 -1.35
N LEU A 109 33.10 -5.39 -0.10
CA LEU A 109 34.00 -5.38 1.05
C LEU A 109 34.37 -6.79 1.52
N GLN A 110 33.68 -7.83 1.06
CA GLN A 110 33.83 -9.22 1.49
C GLN A 110 33.80 -9.37 3.02
N SER A 111 33.05 -8.50 3.69
CA SER A 111 32.99 -8.40 5.15
C SER A 111 31.53 -8.57 5.61
N THR A 112 31.25 -9.62 6.35
CA THR A 112 29.94 -9.87 6.96
C THR A 112 29.62 -8.83 8.01
N SER A 113 30.61 -8.37 8.79
CA SER A 113 30.42 -7.33 9.80
C SER A 113 30.03 -5.99 9.18
N ALA A 114 30.61 -5.61 8.04
CA ALA A 114 30.23 -4.41 7.32
C ALA A 114 28.80 -4.52 6.77
N MET A 115 28.42 -5.66 6.24
CA MET A 115 27.05 -5.93 5.78
C MET A 115 26.05 -5.78 6.92
N GLU A 116 26.31 -6.38 8.08
CA GLU A 116 25.45 -6.29 9.26
C GLU A 116 25.29 -4.85 9.75
N GLN A 117 26.36 -4.07 9.81
CA GLN A 117 26.32 -2.66 10.20
C GLN A 117 25.49 -1.83 9.23
N MET A 118 25.67 -2.04 7.92
CA MET A 118 24.88 -1.31 6.90
C MET A 118 23.40 -1.71 6.95
N PHE A 119 23.10 -2.98 7.22
CA PHE A 119 21.73 -3.43 7.37
C PHE A 119 21.05 -2.84 8.62
N GLN A 120 21.76 -2.75 9.75
CA GLN A 120 21.26 -2.06 10.95
C GLN A 120 21.00 -0.56 10.68
N MET A 121 21.86 0.10 9.92
CA MET A 121 21.67 1.48 9.51
C MET A 121 20.41 1.62 8.63
N TYR A 122 20.22 0.71 7.68
CA TYR A 122 19.01 0.66 6.87
C TYR A 122 17.74 0.51 7.73
N GLU A 123 17.73 -0.38 8.72
CA GLU A 123 16.58 -0.58 9.60
C GLU A 123 16.26 0.67 10.43
N LEU A 124 17.26 1.38 10.92
CA LEU A 124 17.07 2.65 11.64
C LEU A 124 16.43 3.71 10.73
N LYS A 125 16.99 3.92 9.54
CA LYS A 125 16.46 4.88 8.57
C LYS A 125 15.05 4.51 8.09
N LEU A 126 14.79 3.23 7.86
CA LEU A 126 13.46 2.75 7.49
C LEU A 126 12.41 3.03 8.57
N ARG A 127 12.79 2.85 9.84
CA ARG A 127 11.88 3.13 10.98
C ARG A 127 11.57 4.61 11.08
N GLU A 128 12.59 5.46 10.96
CA GLU A 128 12.43 6.93 10.97
C GLU A 128 11.54 7.40 9.81
N ALA A 129 11.82 6.95 8.60
CA ALA A 129 11.05 7.31 7.41
C ALA A 129 9.57 6.89 7.52
N LYS A 130 9.32 5.66 7.97
CA LYS A 130 7.94 5.17 8.21
C LYS A 130 7.19 5.97 9.26
N PHE A 131 7.87 6.40 10.31
CA PHE A 131 7.26 7.19 11.37
C PHE A 131 6.82 8.57 10.87
N VAL A 132 7.67 9.26 10.09
CA VAL A 132 7.36 10.57 9.51
C VAL A 132 6.27 10.45 8.46
N ASP A 133 6.38 9.49 7.52
CA ASP A 133 5.38 9.26 6.48
C ASP A 133 3.98 8.95 7.06
N ALA A 134 3.93 8.21 8.18
CA ALA A 134 2.67 7.94 8.87
C ALA A 134 2.06 9.19 9.54
N GLN A 135 2.87 10.17 9.95
CA GLN A 135 2.37 11.43 10.53
C GLN A 135 1.74 12.35 9.48
N GLU A 136 2.14 12.23 8.22
CA GLU A 136 1.58 13.00 7.11
C GLU A 136 0.21 12.46 6.64
N GLN A 137 -0.16 11.26 7.08
CA GLN A 137 -1.49 10.71 6.82
C GLN A 137 -2.47 11.26 7.86
N GLN A 138 -3.63 11.70 7.38
CA GLN A 138 -4.75 11.95 8.28
C GLN A 138 -5.07 10.65 9.01
N GLN A 139 -5.09 10.69 10.34
CA GLN A 139 -5.52 9.53 11.12
C GLN A 139 -6.93 9.15 10.68
N ASP A 140 -7.10 7.94 10.18
CA ASP A 140 -8.43 7.36 10.06
C ASP A 140 -9.04 7.38 11.47
N VAL A 141 -10.06 8.22 11.64
CA VAL A 141 -10.89 8.17 12.82
C VAL A 141 -11.54 6.80 12.78
N LEU A 142 -10.97 5.86 13.51
CA LEU A 142 -11.66 4.61 13.76
C LEU A 142 -13.00 5.01 14.38
N ASP A 143 -14.10 4.69 13.70
CA ASP A 143 -15.45 4.71 14.28
C ASP A 143 -15.55 3.67 15.41
N ALA A 144 -14.59 3.74 16.34
CA ALA A 144 -14.49 2.88 17.51
C ALA A 144 -15.52 3.22 18.57
N ASP A 145 -16.28 4.30 18.38
CA ASP A 145 -17.22 4.78 19.38
C ASP A 145 -18.49 3.94 19.49
N TYR A 146 -18.81 3.08 18.51
CA TYR A 146 -20.00 2.23 18.60
C TYR A 146 -19.96 1.31 19.84
N TRP A 147 -18.80 0.81 20.23
CA TRP A 147 -18.61 0.00 21.43
C TRP A 147 -18.63 0.84 22.71
N LEU A 148 -18.13 2.05 22.68
CA LEU A 148 -18.15 2.99 23.80
C LEU A 148 -19.53 3.61 23.97
N GLU A 149 -20.21 3.96 22.89
CA GLU A 149 -21.59 4.50 22.91
C GLU A 149 -22.60 3.45 23.41
N SER A 150 -22.48 2.19 23.00
CA SER A 150 -23.34 1.12 23.52
C SER A 150 -23.09 0.84 25.03
N ARG A 151 -21.90 1.10 25.53
CA ARG A 151 -21.56 0.96 26.96
C ARG A 151 -22.06 2.14 27.81
N GLN A 152 -22.24 3.31 27.21
CA GLN A 152 -22.77 4.52 27.86
C GLN A 152 -24.28 4.68 27.73
N GLY A 153 -24.98 3.76 27.09
CA GLY A 153 -26.44 3.77 26.96
C GLY A 153 -26.99 4.89 26.08
N VAL A 154 -26.17 5.52 25.26
CA VAL A 154 -26.61 6.55 24.31
C VAL A 154 -27.23 5.88 23.08
N ILE A 155 -28.53 5.67 23.12
CA ILE A 155 -29.31 5.23 21.95
C ILE A 155 -29.48 6.45 21.05
N ARG A 156 -28.73 6.54 19.96
CA ARG A 156 -29.03 7.51 18.89
C ARG A 156 -30.35 7.09 18.21
N PRO A 157 -31.36 7.98 18.14
CA PRO A 157 -32.56 7.67 17.39
C PRO A 157 -32.19 7.46 15.90
N ASN A 158 -32.66 6.38 15.34
CA ASN A 158 -32.49 6.04 13.91
C ASN A 158 -33.11 7.15 13.05
N ILE A 159 -32.28 7.98 12.39
CA ILE A 159 -32.69 9.12 11.56
C ILE A 159 -33.32 8.69 10.22
N ASN A 160 -33.49 7.41 9.97
CA ASN A 160 -34.03 6.87 8.73
C ASN A 160 -35.51 6.45 8.80
N THR A 161 -36.29 7.02 9.73
CA THR A 161 -37.75 6.82 9.70
C THR A 161 -38.38 7.99 8.95
N PRO A 162 -38.95 7.81 7.75
CA PRO A 162 -39.70 8.87 7.07
C PRO A 162 -40.92 9.24 7.91
N PRO A 163 -41.34 10.53 7.93
CA PRO A 163 -42.54 10.94 8.62
C PRO A 163 -43.78 10.29 7.99
N ARG A 164 -44.69 9.81 8.83
CA ARG A 164 -46.00 9.32 8.41
C ARG A 164 -46.88 10.49 8.00
#